data_5f69fd249aca7241744e60cad864992a
#
_entry.id   5f69fd249aca7241744e60cad864992a
#
_cell.length_a   1.000
_cell.length_b   1.000
_cell.length_c   1.000
_cell.angle_alpha   90.00
_cell.angle_beta   90.00
_cell.angle_gamma   90.00
#
_symmetry.space_group_name_H-M   'P 1'
#
loop_
_entity.id
_entity.type
_entity.pdbx_description
1 polymer ?
#
loop_
_entity_poly.entity_id
_entity_poly.type
_entity_poly.pdbx_seq_one_letter_code
_entity_poly.pdbx_strand_id
1 'polypeptide(L)'
;MKIDERAVKGVTILDLQGKMLIGEGDELLREKINQLVENGAEKIVLNLADVPYVDSAGLGEIVRCYTTVSRKNGKLKLVNLTKKIQDLLAITKLLTVFETYDSEEEGVHSF
;
A
#
# COMPACT_ATOMS: atom_id res chain seq x y z
N MET A 1 -4.57 -0.89 -13.69
CA MET A 1 -3.56 -0.46 -12.71
C MET A 1 -2.18 -0.89 -13.15
N LYS A 2 -1.19 -0.07 -12.85
CA LYS A 2 0.21 -0.42 -13.08
C LYS A 2 0.96 -0.36 -11.75
N ILE A 3 1.87 -1.30 -11.52
CA ILE A 3 2.68 -1.36 -10.30
C ILE A 3 4.14 -1.42 -10.70
N ASP A 4 4.92 -0.41 -10.27
CA ASP A 4 6.37 -0.40 -10.46
C ASP A 4 7.05 -0.62 -9.11
N GLU A 5 8.03 -1.49 -9.08
CA GLU A 5 8.76 -1.82 -7.85
C GLU A 5 10.11 -1.12 -7.84
N ARG A 6 10.45 -0.49 -6.71
CA ARG A 6 11.76 0.12 -6.46
C ARG A 6 12.27 -0.28 -5.09
N ALA A 7 13.56 -0.19 -4.88
CA ALA A 7 14.18 -0.43 -3.58
C ALA A 7 14.95 0.82 -3.15
N VAL A 8 14.68 1.30 -1.94
CA VAL A 8 15.35 2.48 -1.37
C VAL A 8 15.72 2.16 0.07
N LYS A 9 17.01 2.14 0.38
CA LYS A 9 17.52 1.93 1.75
C LYS A 9 16.95 0.66 2.42
N GLY A 10 16.84 -0.42 1.66
CA GLY A 10 16.31 -1.69 2.18
C GLY A 10 14.80 -1.75 2.25
N VAL A 11 14.10 -0.71 1.80
CA VAL A 11 12.64 -0.67 1.75
C VAL A 11 12.18 -0.91 0.32
N THR A 12 11.22 -1.79 0.14
CA THR A 12 10.58 -2.02 -1.16
C THR A 12 9.44 -1.02 -1.34
N ILE A 13 9.51 -0.23 -2.41
CA ILE A 13 8.48 0.75 -2.72
C ILE A 13 7.70 0.29 -3.94
N LEU A 14 6.39 0.25 -3.81
CA LEU A 14 5.49 -0.03 -4.93
C LEU A 14 4.80 1.27 -5.34
N ASP A 15 5.13 1.75 -6.53
CA ASP A 15 4.46 2.89 -7.13
C ASP A 15 3.22 2.41 -7.86
N LEU A 16 2.05 2.71 -7.32
CA LEU A 16 0.78 2.28 -7.89
C LEU A 16 0.20 3.39 -8.76
N GLN A 17 -0.28 3.03 -9.96
CA GLN A 17 -0.87 3.98 -10.90
C GLN A 17 -2.21 3.47 -11.37
N GLY A 18 -3.23 4.32 -11.27
CA GLY A 18 -4.56 4.01 -11.74
C GLY A 18 -5.54 3.69 -10.62
N LYS A 19 -6.80 3.48 -11.00
CA LYS A 19 -7.86 3.19 -10.04
C LYS A 19 -7.72 1.78 -9.48
N MET A 20 -7.98 1.62 -8.20
CA MET A 20 -7.99 0.32 -7.55
C MET A 20 -9.44 -0.11 -7.31
N LEU A 21 -9.98 -0.87 -8.25
CA LEU A 21 -11.36 -1.31 -8.27
C LEU A 21 -11.44 -2.83 -8.27
N ILE A 22 -12.62 -3.37 -7.98
CA ILE A 22 -12.85 -4.81 -8.08
C ILE A 22 -12.54 -5.28 -9.51
N GLY A 23 -11.70 -6.32 -9.62
CA GLY A 23 -11.26 -6.84 -10.91
C GLY A 23 -10.25 -5.97 -11.65
N GLU A 24 -9.92 -4.79 -11.11
CA GLU A 24 -8.94 -3.87 -11.69
C GLU A 24 -7.93 -3.44 -10.65
N GLY A 25 -6.81 -4.12 -10.58
CA GLY A 25 -5.71 -3.75 -9.70
C GLY A 25 -5.69 -4.45 -8.36
N ASP A 26 -6.84 -4.86 -7.81
CA ASP A 26 -6.87 -5.55 -6.52
C ASP A 26 -6.11 -6.89 -6.58
N GLU A 27 -6.34 -7.69 -7.61
CA GLU A 27 -5.63 -8.96 -7.78
C GLU A 27 -4.15 -8.76 -8.09
N LEU A 28 -3.83 -7.76 -8.91
CA LEU A 28 -2.45 -7.44 -9.26
C LEU A 28 -1.64 -7.07 -8.01
N LEU A 29 -2.22 -6.24 -7.15
CA LEU A 29 -1.57 -5.85 -5.90
C LEU A 29 -1.39 -7.06 -4.98
N ARG A 30 -2.41 -7.91 -4.86
CA ARG A 30 -2.35 -9.12 -4.05
C ARG A 30 -1.21 -10.03 -4.48
N GLU A 31 -1.11 -10.30 -5.77
CA GLU A 31 -0.06 -11.16 -6.31
C GLU A 31 1.33 -10.59 -6.06
N LYS A 32 1.48 -9.27 -6.24
CA LYS A 32 2.75 -8.61 -6.02
C LYS A 32 3.18 -8.69 -4.55
N ILE A 33 2.27 -8.42 -3.64
CA ILE A 33 2.56 -8.48 -2.20
C ILE A 33 2.91 -9.90 -1.77
N ASN A 34 2.14 -10.89 -2.25
CA ASN A 34 2.44 -12.29 -1.93
C ASN A 34 3.83 -12.70 -2.41
N GLN A 35 4.19 -12.29 -3.63
CA GLN A 35 5.51 -12.56 -4.18
C GLN A 35 6.63 -11.94 -3.33
N LEU A 36 6.46 -10.67 -2.94
CA LEU A 36 7.45 -9.97 -2.12
C LEU A 36 7.63 -10.64 -0.76
N VAL A 37 6.53 -11.00 -0.12
CA VAL A 37 6.56 -11.65 1.20
C VAL A 37 7.23 -13.02 1.11
N GLU A 38 6.92 -13.81 0.08
CA GLU A 38 7.57 -15.10 -0.16
C GLU A 38 9.06 -14.95 -0.37
N ASN A 39 9.50 -13.85 -0.95
CA ASN A 39 10.92 -13.57 -1.19
C ASN A 39 11.61 -12.88 0.00
N GLY A 40 10.91 -12.79 1.14
CA GLY A 40 11.51 -12.28 2.37
C GLY A 40 11.45 -10.77 2.58
N ALA A 41 10.68 -10.04 1.78
CA ALA A 41 10.53 -8.61 1.97
C ALA A 41 9.78 -8.32 3.27
N GLU A 42 10.35 -7.45 4.11
CA GLU A 42 9.77 -7.10 5.41
C GLU A 42 9.36 -5.64 5.52
N LYS A 43 9.95 -4.77 4.70
CA LYS A 43 9.69 -3.32 4.73
C LYS A 43 9.11 -2.91 3.39
N ILE A 44 7.81 -2.60 3.37
CA ILE A 44 7.08 -2.31 2.14
C ILE A 44 6.34 -0.98 2.29
N VAL A 45 6.47 -0.14 1.26
CA VAL A 45 5.75 1.13 1.16
C VAL A 45 4.89 1.11 -0.09
N LEU A 46 3.61 1.44 0.06
CA LEU A 46 2.73 1.69 -1.08
C LEU A 46 2.66 3.18 -1.34
N ASN A 47 3.11 3.60 -2.51
CA ASN A 47 3.00 4.98 -2.95
C ASN A 47 1.69 5.16 -3.72
N LEU A 48 0.78 5.94 -3.15
CA LEU A 48 -0.57 6.11 -3.66
C LEU A 48 -0.79 7.46 -4.36
N ALA A 49 0.29 8.19 -4.66
CA ALA A 49 0.19 9.50 -5.30
C ALA A 49 -0.61 9.49 -6.60
N ASP A 50 -0.49 8.42 -7.38
CA ASP A 50 -1.13 8.28 -8.69
C ASP A 50 -2.34 7.34 -8.66
N VAL A 51 -2.94 7.12 -7.50
CA VAL A 51 -4.16 6.35 -7.32
C VAL A 51 -5.30 7.31 -7.00
N PRO A 52 -6.08 7.72 -8.00
CA PRO A 52 -7.12 8.73 -7.79
C PRO A 52 -8.35 8.21 -7.07
N TYR A 53 -8.58 6.90 -7.11
CA TYR A 53 -9.80 6.33 -6.54
C TYR A 53 -9.59 4.87 -6.13
N VAL A 54 -10.22 4.50 -5.01
CA VAL A 54 -10.25 3.14 -4.47
C VAL A 54 -11.69 2.85 -4.07
N ASP A 55 -12.27 1.75 -4.57
CA ASP A 55 -13.59 1.32 -4.10
C ASP A 55 -13.45 0.42 -2.86
N SER A 56 -14.57 -0.10 -2.36
CA SER A 56 -14.55 -0.95 -1.17
C SER A 56 -13.75 -2.22 -1.36
N ALA A 57 -13.73 -2.78 -2.57
CA ALA A 57 -12.94 -3.98 -2.87
C ALA A 57 -11.45 -3.64 -2.88
N GLY A 58 -11.07 -2.50 -3.47
CA GLY A 58 -9.69 -2.02 -3.46
C GLY A 58 -9.20 -1.72 -2.05
N LEU A 59 -10.05 -1.08 -1.23
CA LEU A 59 -9.74 -0.80 0.16
C LEU A 59 -9.54 -2.11 0.93
N GLY A 60 -10.42 -3.09 0.73
CA GLY A 60 -10.28 -4.41 1.33
C GLY A 60 -8.99 -5.09 0.95
N GLU A 61 -8.52 -4.89 -0.29
CA GLU A 61 -7.24 -5.46 -0.73
C GLU A 61 -6.06 -4.80 -0.03
N ILE A 62 -6.09 -3.48 0.18
CA ILE A 62 -5.04 -2.79 0.93
C ILE A 62 -4.97 -3.34 2.36
N VAL A 63 -6.12 -3.55 3.01
CA VAL A 63 -6.19 -4.15 4.33
C VAL A 63 -5.62 -5.57 4.32
N ARG A 64 -5.96 -6.36 3.32
CA ARG A 64 -5.44 -7.72 3.18
C ARG A 64 -3.92 -7.73 3.04
N CYS A 65 -3.38 -6.81 2.23
CA CYS A 65 -1.94 -6.69 2.06
C CYS A 65 -1.25 -6.34 3.38
N TYR A 66 -1.80 -5.41 4.13
CA TYR A 66 -1.30 -5.06 5.45
C TYR A 66 -1.25 -6.29 6.36
N THR A 67 -2.33 -7.06 6.39
CA THR A 67 -2.41 -8.26 7.22
C THR A 67 -1.39 -9.31 6.78
N THR A 68 -1.26 -9.53 5.47
CA THR A 68 -0.32 -10.52 4.91
C THR A 68 1.11 -10.19 5.32
N VAL A 69 1.51 -8.94 5.16
CA VAL A 69 2.86 -8.48 5.52
C VAL A 69 3.08 -8.60 7.03
N SER A 70 2.10 -8.18 7.82
CA SER A 70 2.20 -8.22 9.29
C SER A 70 2.35 -9.64 9.84
N ARG A 71 1.67 -10.60 9.22
CA ARG A 71 1.77 -12.01 9.64
C ARG A 71 3.17 -12.61 9.44
N LYS A 72 3.95 -12.01 8.57
CA LYS A 72 5.35 -12.44 8.31
C LYS A 72 6.35 -11.53 9.01
N ASN A 73 5.92 -10.84 10.07
CA ASN A 73 6.75 -9.93 10.86
C ASN A 73 7.27 -8.73 10.08
N GLY A 74 6.64 -8.40 8.96
CA GLY A 74 6.97 -7.22 8.18
C GLY A 74 6.07 -6.05 8.53
N LYS A 75 6.33 -4.93 7.87
CA LYS A 75 5.53 -3.71 8.02
C LYS A 75 5.20 -3.13 6.66
N LEU A 76 3.93 -2.77 6.48
CA LEU A 76 3.42 -2.10 5.29
C LEU A 76 3.00 -0.70 5.69
N LYS A 77 3.50 0.30 4.97
CA LYS A 77 3.17 1.70 5.23
C LYS A 77 2.69 2.36 3.94
N LEU A 78 1.87 3.41 4.09
CA LEU A 78 1.28 4.12 2.97
C LEU A 78 1.85 5.53 2.90
N VAL A 79 2.16 5.99 1.69
CA VAL A 79 2.66 7.36 1.49
C VAL A 79 1.89 8.06 0.37
N ASN A 80 1.87 9.38 0.42
CA ASN A 80 1.28 10.23 -0.62
C ASN A 80 -0.19 9.94 -0.87
N LEU A 81 -0.98 9.78 0.20
CA LEU A 81 -2.41 9.56 0.06
C LEU A 81 -3.08 10.74 -0.64
N THR A 82 -3.91 10.47 -1.65
CA THR A 82 -4.77 11.51 -2.20
C THR A 82 -5.82 11.87 -1.16
N LYS A 83 -6.42 13.07 -1.31
CA LYS A 83 -7.45 13.50 -0.37
C LYS A 83 -8.62 12.53 -0.32
N LYS A 84 -9.03 11.99 -1.47
CA LYS A 84 -10.13 11.00 -1.52
C LYS A 84 -9.82 9.75 -0.73
N ILE A 85 -8.61 9.22 -0.84
CA ILE A 85 -8.20 8.03 -0.10
C ILE A 85 -8.09 8.36 1.38
N GLN A 86 -7.53 9.51 1.71
CA GLN A 86 -7.43 9.95 3.10
C GLN A 86 -8.80 10.08 3.76
N ASP A 87 -9.76 10.69 3.07
CA ASP A 87 -11.12 10.82 3.56
C ASP A 87 -11.79 9.45 3.72
N LEU A 88 -11.57 8.54 2.78
CA LEU A 88 -12.12 7.19 2.84
C LEU A 88 -11.58 6.42 4.05
N LEU A 89 -10.28 6.52 4.30
CA LEU A 89 -9.66 5.89 5.48
C LEU A 89 -10.19 6.50 6.77
N ALA A 90 -10.42 7.81 6.80
CA ALA A 90 -10.99 8.49 7.96
C ALA A 90 -12.41 8.02 8.25
N ILE A 91 -13.26 7.97 7.23
CA ILE A 91 -14.66 7.55 7.37
C ILE A 91 -14.75 6.09 7.83
N THR A 92 -13.90 5.23 7.33
CA THR A 92 -13.87 3.81 7.70
C THR A 92 -13.08 3.54 8.97
N LYS A 93 -12.49 4.58 9.58
CA LYS A 93 -11.64 4.49 10.77
C LYS A 93 -10.36 3.68 10.57
N LEU A 94 -9.94 3.52 9.33
CA LEU A 94 -8.73 2.77 9.00
C LEU A 94 -7.45 3.62 9.11
N LEU A 95 -7.56 4.94 9.26
CA LEU A 95 -6.38 5.79 9.49
C LEU A 95 -5.61 5.39 10.76
N THR A 96 -6.31 4.80 11.74
CA THR A 96 -5.67 4.33 12.96
C THR A 96 -4.98 2.98 12.81
N VAL A 97 -5.31 2.25 11.75
CA VAL A 97 -4.72 0.93 11.46
C VAL A 97 -3.43 1.08 10.68
N PHE A 98 -3.44 1.93 9.64
CA PHE A 98 -2.29 2.12 8.78
C PHE A 98 -1.37 3.22 9.29
N GLU A 99 -0.06 3.03 9.15
CA GLU A 99 0.91 4.10 9.29
C GLU A 99 0.99 4.83 7.95
N THR A 100 0.65 6.11 7.95
CA THR A 100 0.61 6.92 6.73
C THR A 100 1.53 8.12 6.86
N TYR A 101 2.17 8.49 5.75
CA TYR A 101 3.12 9.59 5.71
C TYR A 101 2.86 10.46 4.48
N ASP A 102 3.17 11.75 4.59
CA ASP A 102 2.93 12.71 3.53
C ASP A 102 3.95 12.62 2.40
N SER A 103 5.08 11.95 2.62
CA SER A 103 6.11 11.79 1.61
C SER A 103 6.76 10.41 1.69
N GLU A 104 7.33 10.00 0.57
CA GLU A 104 8.09 8.76 0.49
C GLU A 104 9.27 8.77 1.47
N GLU A 105 9.98 9.91 1.56
CA GLU A 105 11.13 10.05 2.43
C GLU A 105 10.76 9.79 3.89
N GLU A 106 9.69 10.40 4.37
CA GLU A 106 9.20 10.17 5.73
C GLU A 106 8.85 8.70 5.94
N GLY A 107 8.15 8.09 4.97
CA GLY A 107 7.76 6.68 5.06
C GLY A 107 8.95 5.76 5.13
N VAL A 108 9.96 5.98 4.31
CA VAL A 108 11.20 5.16 4.30
C VAL A 108 11.95 5.31 5.62
N HIS A 109 12.06 6.52 6.15
CA HIS A 109 12.80 6.77 7.39
C HIS A 109 12.08 6.25 8.64
N SER A 110 10.78 5.94 8.54
CA SER A 110 9.98 5.51 9.67
C SER A 110 10.19 4.05 10.09
N PHE A 111 10.84 3.28 9.27
CA PHE A 111 11.13 1.86 9.57
C PHE A 111 12.23 1.69 10.59
#